data_fe0e96030cbacdeb4019c236b5cbe7f4
#
_entry.id   fe0e96030cbacdeb4019c236b5cbe7f4
#
_cell.length_a   1.000
_cell.length_b   1.000
_cell.length_c   1.000
_cell.angle_alpha   90.00
_cell.angle_beta   90.00
_cell.angle_gamma   90.00
#
_symmetry.space_group_name_H-M   'P 1'
#
loop_
_entity.id
_entity.type
_entity.pdbx_description
1 polymer ?
#
loop_
_entity_poly.entity_id
_entity_poly.type
_entity_poly.pdbx_seq_one_letter_code
_entity_poly.pdbx_strand_id
1 'polypeptide(L)'
;MERYGSITTPVSVPRLIVGAMLAAGVAVLILAFTQYGLLAGLAVSVIPAALCILWVTLRNPAISMLGLFVVNYFIMALTRYAHDLPFGMILDALIFYNFLIITLQALIRPIEWKRASSGLTVVAAIWMAYCILEIVNPESVSVAGWFSSVRSIAFYFFFIVVLTQLTMTEYKYLKYMLAVWSVLTLIAVGKACMQKFFGFNAAENYWLFVLGGRSTHIIHSGVRYFSFFSDAANFGGSMGLSMVVFSISALYYRNSWMKLYLLLVAAAACYGMLISGTRSALAVPFVGYSAFIMMSRNIKMIGAGVFLIIAAFIFLKFTTIGQGNSIIRRARSAFNTNDPSFQVRLANQAKLRELMADKPFGAGLGHGGGKAKTFAPNAALSQIPTDSWFVMVWVETGVVGILLHIGILLYILARGAYLVVFKLRNTQLRGF
;
A
#
# COMPACT_ATOMS: atom_id res chain seq x y z
N MET A 1 16.97 -48.99 18.09
CA MET A 1 17.48 -47.59 18.29
C MET A 1 18.61 -47.37 17.33
N GLU A 2 18.33 -47.01 16.12
CA GLU A 2 19.34 -46.67 15.10
C GLU A 2 19.27 -45.21 14.76
N ARG A 3 20.36 -44.52 14.98
CA ARG A 3 20.57 -43.11 14.60
C ARG A 3 20.82 -43.05 13.09
N TYR A 4 19.86 -42.61 12.31
CA TYR A 4 20.12 -42.15 10.94
C TYR A 4 20.70 -40.74 11.01
N GLY A 5 22.02 -40.65 10.99
CA GLY A 5 22.76 -39.42 10.72
C GLY A 5 22.69 -39.10 9.24
N SER A 6 21.91 -38.10 8.86
CA SER A 6 21.93 -37.55 7.49
C SER A 6 23.21 -36.72 7.29
N ILE A 7 24.22 -37.34 6.70
CA ILE A 7 25.40 -36.65 6.19
C ILE A 7 25.00 -35.99 4.87
N THR A 8 24.48 -34.80 4.90
CA THR A 8 24.50 -33.90 3.72
C THR A 8 25.79 -33.08 3.75
N THR A 9 26.84 -33.64 3.21
CA THR A 9 28.03 -32.84 2.87
C THR A 9 27.61 -31.81 1.81
N PRO A 10 27.86 -30.50 2.05
CA PRO A 10 27.64 -29.53 1.00
C PRO A 10 28.59 -29.85 -0.16
N VAL A 11 28.03 -30.09 -1.35
CA VAL A 11 28.80 -30.28 -2.57
C VAL A 11 29.57 -28.97 -2.81
N SER A 12 30.84 -28.94 -2.46
CA SER A 12 31.72 -27.81 -2.74
C SER A 12 32.06 -27.85 -4.23
N VAL A 13 31.36 -27.05 -5.02
CA VAL A 13 31.73 -26.85 -6.43
C VAL A 13 33.15 -26.28 -6.46
N PRO A 14 34.10 -26.93 -7.13
CA PRO A 14 35.49 -26.45 -7.21
C PRO A 14 35.50 -24.98 -7.71
N ARG A 15 36.28 -24.12 -7.09
CA ARG A 15 36.42 -22.71 -7.48
C ARG A 15 36.76 -22.53 -8.97
N LEU A 16 37.47 -23.47 -9.53
CA LEU A 16 37.82 -23.50 -10.94
C LEU A 16 36.60 -23.66 -11.86
N ILE A 17 35.63 -24.48 -11.48
CA ILE A 17 34.38 -24.68 -12.25
C ILE A 17 33.54 -23.38 -12.19
N VAL A 18 33.44 -22.74 -11.03
CA VAL A 18 32.74 -21.45 -10.88
C VAL A 18 33.42 -20.38 -11.75
N GLY A 19 34.76 -20.30 -11.73
CA GLY A 19 35.51 -19.39 -12.57
C GLY A 19 35.30 -19.63 -14.07
N ALA A 20 35.31 -20.88 -14.49
CA ALA A 20 35.06 -21.26 -15.91
C ALA A 20 33.63 -20.93 -16.34
N MET A 21 32.61 -21.15 -15.48
CA MET A 21 31.21 -20.77 -15.76
C MET A 21 31.03 -19.25 -15.86
N LEU A 22 31.69 -18.49 -14.99
CA LEU A 22 31.67 -17.03 -15.08
C LEU A 22 32.33 -16.52 -16.36
N ALA A 23 33.51 -17.07 -16.71
CA ALA A 23 34.21 -16.69 -17.94
C ALA A 23 33.38 -17.04 -19.19
N ALA A 24 32.76 -18.22 -19.23
CA ALA A 24 31.85 -18.58 -20.30
C ALA A 24 30.63 -17.68 -20.41
N GLY A 25 30.03 -17.31 -19.26
CA GLY A 25 28.92 -16.37 -19.21
C GLY A 25 29.28 -14.98 -19.76
N VAL A 26 30.45 -14.45 -19.36
CA VAL A 26 30.98 -13.19 -19.90
C VAL A 26 31.25 -13.27 -21.40
N ALA A 27 31.82 -14.37 -21.88
CA ALA A 27 32.06 -14.57 -23.31
C ALA A 27 30.73 -14.58 -24.10
N VAL A 28 29.70 -15.29 -23.65
CA VAL A 28 28.36 -15.29 -24.24
C VAL A 28 27.75 -13.88 -24.27
N LEU A 29 27.89 -13.11 -23.20
CA LEU A 29 27.44 -11.74 -23.16
C LEU A 29 28.13 -10.84 -24.19
N ILE A 30 29.47 -10.93 -24.28
CA ILE A 30 30.25 -10.19 -25.28
C ILE A 30 29.82 -10.54 -26.69
N LEU A 31 29.65 -11.85 -27.00
CA LEU A 31 29.18 -12.31 -28.31
C LEU A 31 27.77 -11.82 -28.62
N ALA A 32 26.86 -11.84 -27.65
CA ALA A 32 25.49 -11.33 -27.83
C ALA A 32 25.49 -9.82 -28.13
N PHE A 33 26.27 -9.02 -27.41
CA PHE A 33 26.39 -7.59 -27.66
C PHE A 33 27.02 -7.28 -29.04
N THR A 34 28.08 -8.01 -29.42
CA THR A 34 28.84 -7.73 -30.66
C THR A 34 28.12 -8.22 -31.92
N GLN A 35 27.44 -9.37 -31.84
CA GLN A 35 26.81 -9.98 -33.05
C GLN A 35 25.34 -9.54 -33.23
N TYR A 36 24.59 -9.37 -32.14
CA TYR A 36 23.14 -9.14 -32.21
C TYR A 36 22.71 -7.79 -31.66
N GLY A 37 23.68 -6.95 -31.27
CA GLY A 37 23.44 -5.60 -30.79
C GLY A 37 22.99 -5.50 -29.32
N LEU A 38 22.76 -4.27 -28.89
CA LEU A 38 22.48 -3.91 -27.47
C LEU A 38 21.28 -4.68 -26.88
N LEU A 39 20.19 -4.81 -27.64
CA LEU A 39 18.97 -5.47 -27.16
C LEU A 39 19.18 -6.97 -26.88
N ALA A 40 19.92 -7.65 -27.73
CA ALA A 40 20.23 -9.06 -27.53
C ALA A 40 21.15 -9.26 -26.32
N GLY A 41 22.16 -8.41 -26.17
CA GLY A 41 23.04 -8.44 -24.99
C GLY A 41 22.28 -8.21 -23.70
N LEU A 42 21.35 -7.24 -23.67
CA LEU A 42 20.48 -7.00 -22.53
C LEU A 42 19.57 -8.21 -22.24
N ALA A 43 18.97 -8.82 -23.27
CA ALA A 43 18.12 -10.01 -23.11
C ALA A 43 18.90 -11.18 -22.48
N VAL A 44 20.11 -11.45 -22.95
CA VAL A 44 20.99 -12.49 -22.37
C VAL A 44 21.39 -12.17 -20.94
N SER A 45 21.58 -10.88 -20.58
CA SER A 45 21.92 -10.45 -19.22
C SER A 45 20.76 -10.67 -18.22
N VAL A 46 19.50 -10.60 -18.69
CA VAL A 46 18.31 -10.79 -17.86
C VAL A 46 18.18 -12.25 -17.39
N ILE A 47 18.60 -13.24 -18.20
CA ILE A 47 18.43 -14.65 -17.88
C ILE A 47 19.17 -15.04 -16.57
N PRO A 48 20.47 -14.77 -16.38
CA PRO A 48 21.15 -15.09 -15.13
C PRO A 48 20.53 -14.36 -13.92
N ALA A 49 20.11 -13.11 -14.10
CA ALA A 49 19.44 -12.35 -13.05
C ALA A 49 18.09 -12.99 -12.68
N ALA A 50 17.29 -13.38 -13.66
CA ALA A 50 16.01 -14.06 -13.44
C ALA A 50 16.20 -15.42 -12.74
N LEU A 51 17.21 -16.20 -13.16
CA LEU A 51 17.55 -17.48 -12.50
C LEU A 51 18.02 -17.26 -11.06
N CYS A 52 18.81 -16.23 -10.80
CA CYS A 52 19.26 -15.87 -9.47
C CYS A 52 18.06 -15.48 -8.58
N ILE A 53 17.15 -14.63 -9.07
CA ILE A 53 15.93 -14.24 -8.39
C ILE A 53 15.08 -15.48 -8.10
N LEU A 54 14.86 -16.33 -9.09
CA LEU A 54 14.10 -17.56 -8.93
C LEU A 54 14.72 -18.46 -7.85
N TRP A 55 16.01 -18.66 -7.88
CA TRP A 55 16.72 -19.49 -6.89
C TRP A 55 16.62 -18.92 -5.48
N VAL A 56 16.82 -17.61 -5.30
CA VAL A 56 16.72 -16.93 -4.01
C VAL A 56 15.30 -17.00 -3.47
N THR A 57 14.30 -16.76 -4.30
CA THR A 57 12.88 -16.78 -3.91
C THR A 57 12.37 -18.19 -3.63
N LEU A 58 12.82 -19.21 -4.36
CA LEU A 58 12.54 -20.61 -4.06
C LEU A 58 13.12 -21.05 -2.72
N ARG A 59 14.32 -20.54 -2.36
CA ARG A 59 14.89 -20.80 -1.02
C ARG A 59 14.15 -20.10 0.10
N ASN A 60 13.68 -18.89 -0.16
CA ASN A 60 12.98 -18.06 0.82
C ASN A 60 11.84 -17.26 0.17
N PRO A 61 10.61 -17.80 0.11
CA PRO A 61 9.47 -17.13 -0.50
C PRO A 61 9.11 -15.76 0.10
N ALA A 62 9.47 -15.50 1.36
CA ALA A 62 9.24 -14.19 1.95
C ALA A 62 9.98 -13.05 1.20
N ILE A 63 11.09 -13.36 0.51
CA ILE A 63 11.82 -12.38 -0.30
C ILE A 63 10.99 -11.93 -1.51
N SER A 64 10.24 -12.85 -2.15
CA SER A 64 9.36 -12.47 -3.28
C SER A 64 8.20 -11.59 -2.81
N MET A 65 7.67 -11.81 -1.59
CA MET A 65 6.66 -10.93 -0.99
C MET A 65 7.22 -9.54 -0.67
N LEU A 66 8.45 -9.44 -0.18
CA LEU A 66 9.12 -8.16 0.01
C LEU A 66 9.36 -7.46 -1.35
N GLY A 67 9.71 -8.21 -2.39
CA GLY A 67 9.82 -7.70 -3.75
C GLY A 67 8.50 -7.15 -4.28
N LEU A 68 7.38 -7.87 -4.08
CA LEU A 68 6.04 -7.39 -4.41
C LEU A 68 5.72 -6.07 -3.70
N PHE A 69 6.04 -5.96 -2.41
CA PHE A 69 5.85 -4.75 -1.63
C PHE A 69 6.64 -3.56 -2.20
N VAL A 70 7.92 -3.77 -2.54
CA VAL A 70 8.78 -2.73 -3.14
C VAL A 70 8.25 -2.29 -4.50
N VAL A 71 7.91 -3.22 -5.39
CA VAL A 71 7.36 -2.88 -6.72
C VAL A 71 6.05 -2.13 -6.59
N ASN A 72 5.14 -2.60 -5.73
CA ASN A 72 3.86 -1.91 -5.49
C ASN A 72 4.06 -0.47 -5.00
N TYR A 73 5.12 -0.21 -4.25
CA TYR A 73 5.42 1.14 -3.75
C TYR A 73 5.73 2.13 -4.88
N PHE A 74 6.38 1.66 -5.96
CA PHE A 74 6.80 2.49 -7.08
C PHE A 74 5.90 2.40 -8.32
N ILE A 75 4.98 1.44 -8.37
CA ILE A 75 4.21 1.15 -9.58
C ILE A 75 3.46 2.37 -10.12
N MET A 76 2.91 3.20 -9.24
CA MET A 76 2.19 4.42 -9.62
C MET A 76 3.10 5.53 -10.16
N ALA A 77 4.38 5.54 -9.76
CA ALA A 77 5.35 6.42 -10.38
C ALA A 77 5.62 6.01 -11.83
N LEU A 78 5.80 4.71 -12.07
CA LEU A 78 6.10 4.18 -13.41
C LEU A 78 5.02 4.54 -14.43
N THR A 79 3.76 4.59 -14.04
CA THR A 79 2.66 5.03 -14.93
C THR A 79 2.81 6.46 -15.44
N ARG A 80 3.57 7.32 -14.76
CA ARG A 80 3.84 8.70 -15.19
C ARG A 80 4.98 8.80 -16.21
N TYR A 81 5.88 7.81 -16.22
CA TYR A 81 7.03 7.79 -17.13
C TYR A 81 6.75 7.01 -18.41
N ALA A 82 5.84 6.04 -18.37
CA ALA A 82 5.47 5.22 -19.51
C ALA A 82 3.94 5.01 -19.51
N HIS A 83 3.24 5.96 -20.11
CA HIS A 83 1.77 6.07 -20.07
C HIS A 83 1.06 4.89 -20.75
N ASP A 84 1.67 4.31 -21.77
CA ASP A 84 1.05 3.28 -22.63
C ASP A 84 1.21 1.85 -22.08
N LEU A 85 1.98 1.68 -21.00
CA LEU A 85 2.22 0.36 -20.43
C LEU A 85 1.18 0.01 -19.36
N PRO A 86 0.62 -1.21 -19.40
CA PRO A 86 -0.38 -1.66 -18.44
C PRO A 86 0.27 -2.10 -17.12
N PHE A 87 0.81 -1.16 -16.35
CA PHE A 87 1.54 -1.43 -15.10
C PHE A 87 0.73 -2.21 -14.06
N GLY A 88 -0.61 -2.13 -14.11
CA GLY A 88 -1.46 -2.97 -13.25
C GLY A 88 -1.21 -4.47 -13.46
N MET A 89 -0.87 -4.90 -14.69
CA MET A 89 -0.56 -6.30 -14.99
C MET A 89 0.76 -6.77 -14.34
N ILE A 90 1.68 -5.87 -14.01
CA ILE A 90 2.91 -6.22 -13.30
C ILE A 90 2.59 -6.73 -11.89
N LEU A 91 1.63 -6.10 -11.20
CA LEU A 91 1.20 -6.58 -9.88
C LEU A 91 0.51 -7.94 -9.97
N ASP A 92 -0.33 -8.14 -11.00
CA ASP A 92 -0.96 -9.44 -11.25
C ASP A 92 0.10 -10.51 -11.49
N ALA A 93 1.08 -10.24 -12.36
CA ALA A 93 2.19 -11.14 -12.65
C ALA A 93 3.05 -11.47 -11.41
N LEU A 94 3.30 -10.47 -10.55
CA LEU A 94 4.04 -10.68 -9.30
C LEU A 94 3.25 -11.50 -8.28
N ILE A 95 1.94 -11.30 -8.16
CA ILE A 95 1.08 -12.13 -7.31
C ILE A 95 1.10 -13.57 -7.84
N PHE A 96 0.92 -13.76 -9.15
CA PHE A 96 0.99 -15.07 -9.77
C PHE A 96 2.37 -15.74 -9.58
N TYR A 97 3.45 -14.98 -9.76
CA TYR A 97 4.81 -15.43 -9.47
C TYR A 97 4.97 -15.92 -8.03
N ASN A 98 4.43 -15.20 -7.05
CA ASN A 98 4.46 -15.62 -5.64
C ASN A 98 3.72 -16.95 -5.42
N PHE A 99 2.57 -17.16 -6.07
CA PHE A 99 1.87 -18.45 -6.03
C PHE A 99 2.68 -19.55 -6.69
N LEU A 100 3.30 -19.28 -7.84
CA LEU A 100 4.19 -20.23 -8.53
C LEU A 100 5.35 -20.65 -7.63
N ILE A 101 6.02 -19.71 -6.96
CA ILE A 101 7.11 -19.98 -6.01
C ILE A 101 6.64 -20.89 -4.87
N ILE A 102 5.47 -20.60 -4.27
CA ILE A 102 4.92 -21.44 -3.21
C ILE A 102 4.60 -22.85 -3.73
N THR A 103 3.98 -22.96 -4.92
CA THR A 103 3.64 -24.24 -5.51
C THR A 103 4.90 -25.07 -5.84
N LEU A 104 5.92 -24.44 -6.43
CA LEU A 104 7.21 -25.12 -6.68
C LEU A 104 7.90 -25.53 -5.37
N GLN A 105 7.83 -24.69 -4.35
CA GLN A 105 8.38 -25.04 -3.04
C GLN A 105 7.62 -26.22 -2.41
N ALA A 106 6.30 -26.34 -2.63
CA ALA A 106 5.48 -27.44 -2.14
C ALA A 106 5.91 -28.80 -2.69
N LEU A 107 6.53 -28.83 -3.89
CA LEU A 107 7.10 -30.05 -4.48
C LEU A 107 8.37 -30.51 -3.76
N ILE A 108 9.07 -29.60 -3.09
CA ILE A 108 10.36 -29.88 -2.44
C ILE A 108 10.21 -30.01 -0.93
N ARG A 109 9.30 -29.22 -0.33
CA ARG A 109 9.07 -29.16 1.12
C ARG A 109 7.58 -29.08 1.41
N PRO A 110 7.06 -29.78 2.44
CA PRO A 110 5.66 -29.71 2.82
C PRO A 110 5.31 -28.28 3.26
N ILE A 111 4.26 -27.73 2.68
CA ILE A 111 3.70 -26.43 3.07
C ILE A 111 2.55 -26.64 4.05
N GLU A 112 2.55 -25.87 5.11
CA GLU A 112 1.47 -25.89 6.10
C GLU A 112 0.29 -25.02 5.62
N TRP A 113 -0.50 -25.53 4.68
CA TRP A 113 -1.68 -24.84 4.15
C TRP A 113 -2.68 -24.41 5.23
N LYS A 114 -2.69 -25.10 6.38
CA LYS A 114 -3.52 -24.72 7.54
C LYS A 114 -3.25 -23.29 8.04
N ARG A 115 -2.05 -22.76 7.81
CA ARG A 115 -1.73 -21.36 8.17
C ARG A 115 -2.58 -20.35 7.41
N ALA A 116 -2.95 -20.65 6.17
CA ALA A 116 -3.84 -19.82 5.37
C ALA A 116 -5.32 -19.93 5.79
N SER A 117 -5.67 -20.90 6.65
CA SER A 117 -7.03 -21.05 7.17
C SER A 117 -7.23 -20.22 8.43
N SER A 118 -7.28 -18.91 8.28
CA SER A 118 -7.49 -17.96 9.38
C SER A 118 -8.80 -17.20 9.24
N GLY A 119 -9.28 -16.61 10.33
CA GLY A 119 -10.45 -15.72 10.25
C GLY A 119 -10.25 -14.55 9.30
N LEU A 120 -9.01 -14.06 9.12
CA LEU A 120 -8.69 -13.02 8.13
C LEU A 120 -8.89 -13.53 6.70
N THR A 121 -8.46 -14.76 6.41
CA THR A 121 -8.69 -15.39 5.09
C THR A 121 -10.18 -15.59 4.82
N VAL A 122 -10.95 -15.99 5.83
CA VAL A 122 -12.40 -16.19 5.69
C VAL A 122 -13.09 -14.89 5.32
N VAL A 123 -12.82 -13.78 6.03
CA VAL A 123 -13.46 -12.50 5.70
C VAL A 123 -12.99 -11.94 4.35
N ALA A 124 -11.73 -12.17 3.98
CA ALA A 124 -11.23 -11.80 2.65
C ALA A 124 -11.89 -12.64 1.54
N ALA A 125 -12.14 -13.95 1.78
CA ALA A 125 -12.86 -14.83 0.87
C ALA A 125 -14.33 -14.43 0.73
N ILE A 126 -15.01 -14.07 1.81
CA ILE A 126 -16.39 -13.54 1.78
C ILE A 126 -16.45 -12.28 0.92
N TRP A 127 -15.53 -11.34 1.11
CA TRP A 127 -15.45 -10.13 0.30
C TRP A 127 -15.20 -10.43 -1.17
N MET A 128 -14.27 -11.34 -1.44
CA MET A 128 -13.98 -11.77 -2.81
C MET A 128 -15.19 -12.42 -3.47
N ALA A 129 -15.88 -13.33 -2.76
CA ALA A 129 -17.09 -14.00 -3.27
C ALA A 129 -18.20 -12.99 -3.59
N TYR A 130 -18.44 -12.02 -2.69
CA TYR A 130 -19.40 -10.94 -2.94
C TYR A 130 -19.04 -10.13 -4.21
N CYS A 131 -17.78 -9.70 -4.34
CA CYS A 131 -17.32 -8.96 -5.51
C CYS A 131 -17.32 -9.78 -6.81
N ILE A 132 -17.18 -11.11 -6.74
CA ILE A 132 -17.37 -12.00 -7.90
C ILE A 132 -18.84 -12.03 -8.30
N LEU A 133 -19.75 -12.16 -7.34
CA LEU A 133 -21.19 -12.18 -7.60
C LEU A 133 -21.71 -10.86 -8.21
N GLU A 134 -21.01 -9.76 -7.99
CA GLU A 134 -21.35 -8.47 -8.65
C GLU A 134 -21.25 -8.50 -10.19
N ILE A 135 -20.69 -9.57 -10.80
CA ILE A 135 -20.73 -9.75 -12.28
C ILE A 135 -22.14 -9.90 -12.80
N VAL A 136 -23.05 -10.49 -11.99
CA VAL A 136 -24.46 -10.69 -12.34
C VAL A 136 -25.37 -9.57 -11.83
N ASN A 137 -24.80 -8.48 -11.31
CA ASN A 137 -25.58 -7.31 -10.90
C ASN A 137 -26.31 -6.72 -12.13
N PRO A 138 -27.65 -6.62 -12.09
CA PRO A 138 -28.45 -6.14 -13.24
C PRO A 138 -28.15 -4.69 -13.63
N GLU A 139 -27.61 -3.89 -12.71
CA GLU A 139 -27.22 -2.51 -12.95
C GLU A 139 -25.84 -2.39 -13.63
N SER A 140 -25.08 -3.49 -13.70
CA SER A 140 -23.73 -3.48 -14.28
C SER A 140 -23.82 -3.50 -15.81
N VAL A 141 -23.37 -2.41 -16.44
CA VAL A 141 -23.38 -2.27 -17.91
C VAL A 141 -22.08 -2.69 -18.58
N SER A 142 -21.03 -3.07 -17.82
CA SER A 142 -19.72 -3.38 -18.38
C SER A 142 -18.99 -4.48 -17.63
N VAL A 143 -18.90 -5.66 -18.24
CA VAL A 143 -18.09 -6.78 -17.74
C VAL A 143 -16.59 -6.41 -17.69
N ALA A 144 -16.12 -5.61 -18.63
CA ALA A 144 -14.73 -5.11 -18.64
C ALA A 144 -14.46 -4.19 -17.44
N GLY A 145 -15.44 -3.34 -17.05
CA GLY A 145 -15.40 -2.53 -15.85
C GLY A 145 -15.32 -3.37 -14.58
N TRP A 146 -16.18 -4.40 -14.49
CA TRP A 146 -16.15 -5.37 -13.41
C TRP A 146 -14.76 -6.05 -13.31
N PHE A 147 -14.25 -6.61 -14.41
CA PHE A 147 -12.95 -7.29 -14.44
C PHE A 147 -11.80 -6.39 -14.02
N SER A 148 -11.79 -5.13 -14.49
CA SER A 148 -10.78 -4.14 -14.09
C SER A 148 -10.83 -3.80 -12.60
N SER A 149 -12.03 -3.82 -11.99
CA SER A 149 -12.23 -3.37 -10.61
C SER A 149 -12.09 -4.49 -9.59
N VAL A 150 -12.62 -5.69 -9.87
CA VAL A 150 -12.58 -6.82 -8.95
C VAL A 150 -11.14 -7.18 -8.53
N ARG A 151 -10.16 -7.03 -9.43
CA ARG A 151 -8.74 -7.28 -9.14
C ARG A 151 -8.25 -6.40 -7.98
N SER A 152 -8.45 -5.09 -8.08
CA SER A 152 -7.94 -4.13 -7.10
C SER A 152 -8.76 -4.08 -5.81
N ILE A 153 -10.07 -4.36 -5.89
CA ILE A 153 -10.99 -4.26 -4.76
C ILE A 153 -10.99 -5.54 -3.91
N ALA A 154 -10.90 -6.72 -4.55
CA ALA A 154 -11.08 -7.99 -3.86
C ALA A 154 -9.91 -8.96 -4.03
N PHE A 155 -9.44 -9.22 -5.26
CA PHE A 155 -8.42 -10.26 -5.49
C PHE A 155 -7.10 -9.94 -4.83
N TYR A 156 -6.61 -8.71 -4.92
CA TYR A 156 -5.36 -8.33 -4.26
C TYR A 156 -5.46 -8.52 -2.75
N PHE A 157 -6.57 -8.13 -2.14
CA PHE A 157 -6.76 -8.32 -0.71
C PHE A 157 -6.71 -9.80 -0.33
N PHE A 158 -7.49 -10.65 -1.00
CA PHE A 158 -7.53 -12.07 -0.70
C PHE A 158 -6.18 -12.76 -0.94
N PHE A 159 -5.59 -12.58 -2.12
CA PHE A 159 -4.35 -13.27 -2.46
C PHE A 159 -3.16 -12.81 -1.62
N ILE A 160 -3.04 -11.52 -1.31
CA ILE A 160 -1.97 -11.01 -0.45
C ILE A 160 -2.12 -11.54 0.97
N VAL A 161 -3.34 -11.64 1.50
CA VAL A 161 -3.59 -12.25 2.82
C VAL A 161 -3.11 -13.71 2.84
N VAL A 162 -3.50 -14.52 1.86
CA VAL A 162 -3.09 -15.93 1.75
C VAL A 162 -1.58 -16.05 1.63
N LEU A 163 -0.97 -15.32 0.68
CA LEU A 163 0.47 -15.34 0.44
C LEU A 163 1.27 -14.93 1.68
N THR A 164 0.86 -13.86 2.35
CA THR A 164 1.54 -13.38 3.57
C THR A 164 1.52 -14.44 4.67
N GLN A 165 0.40 -15.11 4.89
CA GLN A 165 0.27 -16.14 5.91
C GLN A 165 1.10 -17.40 5.60
N LEU A 166 1.30 -17.72 4.33
CA LEU A 166 2.11 -18.85 3.91
C LEU A 166 3.61 -18.56 3.91
N THR A 167 4.01 -17.32 3.62
CA THR A 167 5.42 -16.96 3.40
C THR A 167 6.06 -16.24 4.58
N MET A 168 5.33 -15.33 5.24
CA MET A 168 5.86 -14.50 6.34
C MET A 168 5.61 -15.13 7.71
N THR A 169 6.11 -16.32 7.92
CA THR A 169 5.82 -17.16 9.10
C THR A 169 6.68 -16.86 10.33
N GLU A 170 7.79 -16.15 10.15
CA GLU A 170 8.75 -15.87 11.20
C GLU A 170 8.83 -14.37 11.51
N TYR A 171 9.06 -14.06 12.78
CA TYR A 171 9.20 -12.67 13.26
C TYR A 171 10.31 -11.86 12.54
N LYS A 172 11.36 -12.54 12.04
CA LYS A 172 12.42 -11.86 11.27
C LYS A 172 11.88 -11.16 10.01
N TYR A 173 10.85 -11.73 9.36
CA TYR A 173 10.26 -11.15 8.14
C TYR A 173 9.49 -9.86 8.42
N LEU A 174 8.85 -9.73 9.58
CA LEU A 174 8.28 -8.46 10.02
C LEU A 174 9.37 -7.38 10.18
N LYS A 175 10.51 -7.73 10.78
CA LYS A 175 11.64 -6.80 10.89
C LYS A 175 12.19 -6.39 9.52
N TYR A 176 12.31 -7.33 8.58
CA TYR A 176 12.76 -7.03 7.22
C TYR A 176 11.75 -6.13 6.49
N MET A 177 10.46 -6.39 6.64
CA MET A 177 9.42 -5.53 6.07
C MET A 177 9.48 -4.12 6.64
N LEU A 178 9.63 -3.95 7.96
CA LEU A 178 9.77 -2.64 8.58
C LEU A 178 11.06 -1.93 8.12
N ALA A 179 12.17 -2.66 7.99
CA ALA A 179 13.43 -2.10 7.49
C ALA A 179 13.29 -1.62 6.04
N VAL A 180 12.73 -2.44 5.15
CA VAL A 180 12.44 -2.05 3.76
C VAL A 180 11.51 -0.85 3.72
N TRP A 181 10.41 -0.89 4.48
CA TRP A 181 9.45 0.21 4.52
C TRP A 181 10.07 1.52 5.04
N SER A 182 10.95 1.47 6.04
CA SER A 182 11.63 2.67 6.53
C SER A 182 12.51 3.33 5.45
N VAL A 183 13.25 2.52 4.67
CA VAL A 183 14.05 3.01 3.54
C VAL A 183 13.14 3.60 2.45
N LEU A 184 12.06 2.91 2.07
CA LEU A 184 11.10 3.39 1.09
C LEU A 184 10.44 4.71 1.53
N THR A 185 10.14 4.86 2.82
CA THR A 185 9.62 6.09 3.39
C THR A 185 10.60 7.25 3.21
N LEU A 186 11.89 7.04 3.52
CA LEU A 186 12.92 8.07 3.34
C LEU A 186 13.10 8.44 1.86
N ILE A 187 13.09 7.46 0.96
CA ILE A 187 13.15 7.70 -0.50
C ILE A 187 11.94 8.52 -0.96
N ALA A 188 10.74 8.19 -0.47
CA ALA A 188 9.53 8.91 -0.83
C ALA A 188 9.53 10.36 -0.32
N VAL A 189 9.98 10.59 0.90
CA VAL A 189 10.14 11.95 1.45
C VAL A 189 11.20 12.71 0.68
N GLY A 190 12.34 12.08 0.38
CA GLY A 190 13.40 12.68 -0.43
C GLY A 190 12.89 13.13 -1.80
N LYS A 191 12.11 12.28 -2.49
CA LYS A 191 11.49 12.63 -3.78
C LYS A 191 10.49 13.79 -3.64
N ALA A 192 9.69 13.82 -2.59
CA ALA A 192 8.77 14.94 -2.33
C ALA A 192 9.53 16.25 -2.01
N CYS A 193 10.67 16.16 -1.33
CA CYS A 193 11.57 17.30 -1.14
C CYS A 193 12.16 17.78 -2.47
N MET A 194 12.57 16.87 -3.37
CA MET A 194 13.01 17.23 -4.71
C MET A 194 11.91 17.98 -5.47
N GLN A 195 10.67 17.49 -5.45
CA GLN A 195 9.53 18.17 -6.07
C GLN A 195 9.31 19.57 -5.48
N LYS A 196 9.54 19.74 -4.16
CA LYS A 196 9.32 21.02 -3.49
C LYS A 196 10.43 22.05 -3.75
N PHE A 197 11.69 21.64 -3.73
CA PHE A 197 12.83 22.56 -3.79
C PHE A 197 13.38 22.72 -5.20
N PHE A 198 13.32 21.70 -6.04
CA PHE A 198 13.84 21.72 -7.42
C PHE A 198 12.72 21.72 -8.49
N GLY A 199 11.46 21.54 -8.07
CA GLY A 199 10.32 21.48 -8.98
C GLY A 199 10.03 20.07 -9.49
N PHE A 200 9.00 19.99 -10.34
CA PHE A 200 8.58 18.75 -10.98
C PHE A 200 9.44 18.46 -12.22
N ASN A 201 9.75 17.19 -12.43
CA ASN A 201 10.48 16.76 -13.63
C ASN A 201 9.59 16.76 -14.88
N ALA A 202 10.15 16.47 -16.07
CA ALA A 202 9.42 16.51 -17.34
C ALA A 202 8.17 15.60 -17.35
N ALA A 203 8.29 14.34 -16.86
CA ALA A 203 7.18 13.41 -16.82
C ALA A 203 6.08 13.83 -15.80
N GLU A 204 6.48 14.37 -14.66
CA GLU A 204 5.55 14.91 -13.66
C GLU A 204 4.83 16.15 -14.17
N ASN A 205 5.52 17.04 -14.88
CA ASN A 205 4.93 18.21 -15.53
C ASN A 205 3.95 17.79 -16.63
N TYR A 206 4.32 16.80 -17.46
CA TYR A 206 3.41 16.27 -18.47
C TYR A 206 2.13 15.71 -17.82
N TRP A 207 2.27 14.92 -16.76
CA TRP A 207 1.12 14.40 -16.01
C TRP A 207 0.26 15.51 -15.39
N LEU A 208 0.89 16.54 -14.82
CA LEU A 208 0.17 17.66 -14.22
C LEU A 208 -0.59 18.49 -15.25
N PHE A 209 0.06 18.91 -16.33
CA PHE A 209 -0.45 19.92 -17.22
C PHE A 209 -1.16 19.35 -18.46
N VAL A 210 -0.82 18.15 -18.90
CA VAL A 210 -1.43 17.50 -20.07
C VAL A 210 -2.47 16.47 -19.66
N LEU A 211 -2.16 15.62 -18.67
CA LEU A 211 -3.06 14.55 -18.22
C LEU A 211 -4.02 14.97 -17.09
N GLY A 212 -4.11 16.27 -16.78
CA GLY A 212 -5.14 16.83 -15.89
C GLY A 212 -4.85 16.74 -14.39
N GLY A 213 -3.67 16.27 -13.97
CA GLY A 213 -3.29 16.20 -12.55
C GLY A 213 -3.26 17.56 -11.84
N ARG A 214 -3.12 18.65 -12.61
CA ARG A 214 -3.07 20.03 -12.09
C ARG A 214 -4.29 20.37 -11.22
N SER A 215 -5.48 19.97 -11.61
CA SER A 215 -6.74 20.32 -10.93
C SER A 215 -6.78 19.95 -9.46
N THR A 216 -6.07 18.89 -9.07
CA THR A 216 -6.03 18.37 -7.70
C THR A 216 -4.72 18.67 -6.95
N HIS A 217 -3.65 19.05 -7.67
CA HIS A 217 -2.31 19.23 -7.10
C HIS A 217 -1.82 20.67 -7.06
N ILE A 218 -2.28 21.52 -7.99
CA ILE A 218 -1.98 22.96 -7.99
C ILE A 218 -3.29 23.68 -7.69
N ILE A 219 -3.55 23.91 -6.41
CA ILE A 219 -4.80 24.50 -5.93
C ILE A 219 -4.52 25.91 -5.38
N HIS A 220 -5.56 26.70 -5.20
CA HIS A 220 -5.44 28.08 -4.70
C HIS A 220 -4.66 28.20 -3.39
N SER A 221 -4.76 27.19 -2.49
CA SER A 221 -4.04 27.18 -1.22
C SER A 221 -2.57 26.70 -1.30
N GLY A 222 -2.05 26.39 -2.49
CA GLY A 222 -0.67 25.99 -2.73
C GLY A 222 -0.50 24.67 -3.48
N VAL A 223 0.75 24.26 -3.67
CA VAL A 223 1.13 23.03 -4.35
C VAL A 223 1.05 21.86 -3.37
N ARG A 224 0.55 20.73 -3.86
CA ARG A 224 0.44 19.45 -3.13
C ARG A 224 1.42 18.44 -3.74
N TYR A 225 2.42 18.06 -2.97
CA TYR A 225 3.45 17.12 -3.42
C TYR A 225 2.97 15.67 -3.28
N PHE A 226 3.28 14.83 -4.25
CA PHE A 226 2.76 13.46 -4.38
C PHE A 226 3.84 12.37 -4.43
N SER A 227 5.12 12.76 -4.55
CA SER A 227 6.26 11.83 -4.60
C SER A 227 6.06 10.72 -5.66
N PHE A 228 6.15 9.45 -5.28
CA PHE A 228 5.94 8.27 -6.13
C PHE A 228 4.49 7.77 -6.14
N PHE A 229 3.60 8.37 -5.34
CA PHE A 229 2.23 7.91 -5.18
C PHE A 229 1.31 8.40 -6.30
N SER A 230 0.13 7.79 -6.42
CA SER A 230 -0.88 8.18 -7.41
C SER A 230 -1.26 9.66 -7.31
N ASP A 231 -1.34 10.14 -6.07
CA ASP A 231 -1.73 11.50 -5.74
C ASP A 231 -1.22 11.93 -4.37
N ALA A 232 -1.38 13.21 -4.05
CA ALA A 232 -0.94 13.78 -2.79
C ALA A 232 -1.70 13.24 -1.56
N ALA A 233 -2.94 12.74 -1.72
CA ALA A 233 -3.69 12.19 -0.60
C ALA A 233 -3.14 10.83 -0.19
N ASN A 234 -2.85 9.96 -1.17
CA ASN A 234 -2.21 8.67 -0.95
C ASN A 234 -0.79 8.82 -0.39
N PHE A 235 0.00 9.77 -0.90
CA PHE A 235 1.30 10.10 -0.32
C PHE A 235 1.17 10.56 1.13
N GLY A 236 0.31 11.53 1.42
CA GLY A 236 0.12 12.05 2.76
C GLY A 236 -0.40 11.00 3.75
N GLY A 237 -1.37 10.17 3.34
CA GLY A 237 -1.89 9.08 4.15
C GLY A 237 -0.83 8.01 4.45
N SER A 238 -0.04 7.62 3.46
CA SER A 238 1.07 6.68 3.62
C SER A 238 2.16 7.22 4.55
N MET A 239 2.50 8.49 4.44
CA MET A 239 3.45 9.15 5.34
C MET A 239 2.90 9.27 6.77
N GLY A 240 1.59 9.58 6.92
CA GLY A 240 0.93 9.58 8.23
C GLY A 240 0.98 8.20 8.90
N LEU A 241 0.75 7.13 8.15
CA LEU A 241 0.89 5.77 8.64
C LEU A 241 2.33 5.42 9.01
N SER A 242 3.30 5.77 8.16
CA SER A 242 4.73 5.59 8.44
C SER A 242 5.16 6.31 9.71
N MET A 243 4.68 7.55 9.93
CA MET A 243 4.94 8.31 11.16
C MET A 243 4.48 7.54 12.40
N VAL A 244 3.24 7.00 12.39
CA VAL A 244 2.69 6.24 13.51
C VAL A 244 3.48 4.97 13.75
N VAL A 245 3.67 4.16 12.72
CA VAL A 245 4.34 2.86 12.84
C VAL A 245 5.78 3.01 13.32
N PHE A 246 6.57 3.91 12.76
CA PHE A 246 7.98 4.04 13.14
C PHE A 246 8.18 4.74 14.48
N SER A 247 7.33 5.69 14.87
CA SER A 247 7.40 6.28 16.21
C SER A 247 7.03 5.27 17.30
N ILE A 248 5.98 4.48 17.10
CA ILE A 248 5.59 3.43 18.04
C ILE A 248 6.68 2.35 18.09
N SER A 249 7.14 1.87 16.94
CA SER A 249 8.22 0.87 16.88
C SER A 249 9.47 1.32 17.63
N ALA A 250 9.84 2.60 17.53
CA ALA A 250 10.99 3.18 18.24
C ALA A 250 10.89 3.03 19.76
N LEU A 251 9.67 3.05 20.35
CA LEU A 251 9.48 2.89 21.80
C LEU A 251 9.88 1.50 22.30
N TYR A 252 9.80 0.49 21.43
CA TYR A 252 10.02 -0.92 21.78
C TYR A 252 11.41 -1.45 21.41
N TYR A 253 12.21 -0.68 20.66
CA TYR A 253 13.60 -1.05 20.39
C TYR A 253 14.50 -0.76 21.61
N ARG A 254 15.38 -1.73 21.96
CA ARG A 254 16.36 -1.58 23.06
C ARG A 254 17.61 -0.83 22.60
N ASN A 255 18.01 -0.99 21.34
CA ASN A 255 19.18 -0.33 20.77
C ASN A 255 18.90 1.15 20.53
N SER A 256 19.67 2.03 21.18
CA SER A 256 19.52 3.49 21.09
C SER A 256 19.70 4.03 19.65
N TRP A 257 20.62 3.48 18.89
CA TRP A 257 20.84 3.89 17.50
C TRP A 257 19.65 3.54 16.60
N MET A 258 19.09 2.34 16.76
CA MET A 258 17.90 1.94 16.02
C MET A 258 16.69 2.77 16.43
N LYS A 259 16.55 3.07 17.71
CA LYS A 259 15.51 3.96 18.23
C LYS A 259 15.62 5.36 17.61
N LEU A 260 16.82 5.94 17.59
CA LEU A 260 17.07 7.25 16.95
C LEU A 260 16.76 7.21 15.47
N TYR A 261 17.22 6.18 14.75
CA TYR A 261 16.94 5.99 13.32
C TYR A 261 15.43 5.98 13.05
N LEU A 262 14.66 5.17 13.77
CA LEU A 262 13.21 5.09 13.57
C LEU A 262 12.48 6.40 13.92
N LEU A 263 12.94 7.14 14.93
CA LEU A 263 12.43 8.47 15.24
C LEU A 263 12.72 9.48 14.12
N LEU A 264 13.89 9.41 13.50
CA LEU A 264 14.25 10.24 12.35
C LEU A 264 13.37 9.88 11.13
N VAL A 265 13.11 8.59 10.88
CA VAL A 265 12.17 8.15 9.84
C VAL A 265 10.75 8.67 10.12
N ALA A 266 10.29 8.59 11.37
CA ALA A 266 8.97 9.11 11.76
C ALA A 266 8.88 10.64 11.59
N ALA A 267 9.93 11.38 11.95
CA ALA A 267 9.99 12.82 11.76
C ALA A 267 10.01 13.21 10.26
N ALA A 268 10.77 12.49 9.45
CA ALA A 268 10.76 12.66 7.99
C ALA A 268 9.38 12.36 7.39
N ALA A 269 8.73 11.28 7.84
CA ALA A 269 7.38 10.93 7.42
C ALA A 269 6.36 12.01 7.83
N CYS A 270 6.46 12.56 9.05
CA CYS A 270 5.65 13.69 9.49
C CYS A 270 5.81 14.89 8.55
N TYR A 271 7.04 15.23 8.20
CA TYR A 271 7.30 16.31 7.24
C TYR A 271 6.71 16.00 5.87
N GLY A 272 6.89 14.77 5.35
CA GLY A 272 6.28 14.32 4.08
C GLY A 272 4.76 14.44 4.08
N MET A 273 4.10 14.01 5.17
CA MET A 273 2.65 14.15 5.34
C MET A 273 2.22 15.62 5.28
N LEU A 274 2.93 16.50 5.94
CA LEU A 274 2.61 17.94 5.98
C LEU A 274 2.76 18.59 4.61
N ILE A 275 3.83 18.32 3.86
CA ILE A 275 4.04 18.90 2.52
C ILE A 275 3.11 18.29 1.46
N SER A 276 2.51 17.12 1.69
CA SER A 276 1.46 16.59 0.81
C SER A 276 0.26 17.55 0.74
N GLY A 277 0.14 18.39 1.74
CA GLY A 277 -0.95 19.36 1.87
C GLY A 277 -2.33 18.70 1.90
N THR A 278 -2.45 17.43 2.28
CA THR A 278 -3.70 16.69 2.35
C THR A 278 -4.28 16.71 3.75
N ARG A 279 -5.44 17.35 3.90
CA ARG A 279 -6.11 17.50 5.21
C ARG A 279 -6.53 16.17 5.81
N SER A 280 -7.06 15.25 5.00
CA SER A 280 -7.47 13.91 5.45
C SER A 280 -6.30 13.07 5.94
N ALA A 281 -5.07 13.33 5.50
CA ALA A 281 -3.88 12.63 5.98
C ALA A 281 -3.62 12.87 7.48
N LEU A 282 -4.03 14.00 8.03
CA LEU A 282 -3.91 14.31 9.46
C LEU A 282 -4.77 13.39 10.33
N ALA A 283 -5.84 12.81 9.78
CA ALA A 283 -6.67 11.85 10.50
C ALA A 283 -5.89 10.54 10.79
N VAL A 284 -4.93 10.18 9.95
CA VAL A 284 -4.19 8.91 10.09
C VAL A 284 -3.41 8.84 11.40
N PRO A 285 -2.49 9.79 11.72
CA PRO A 285 -1.81 9.76 13.01
C PRO A 285 -2.76 9.97 14.19
N PHE A 286 -3.82 10.75 14.03
CA PHE A 286 -4.81 10.94 15.07
C PHE A 286 -5.49 9.62 15.44
N VAL A 287 -6.00 8.88 14.47
CA VAL A 287 -6.62 7.57 14.68
C VAL A 287 -5.60 6.54 15.13
N GLY A 288 -4.42 6.52 14.52
CA GLY A 288 -3.37 5.54 14.83
C GLY A 288 -2.84 5.66 16.26
N TYR A 289 -2.55 6.87 16.71
CA TYR A 289 -2.14 7.09 18.12
C TYR A 289 -3.28 6.87 19.11
N SER A 290 -4.53 7.22 18.75
CA SER A 290 -5.69 6.89 19.59
C SER A 290 -5.85 5.39 19.77
N ALA A 291 -5.74 4.61 18.69
CA ALA A 291 -5.79 3.15 18.76
C ALA A 291 -4.64 2.57 19.62
N PHE A 292 -3.41 3.08 19.45
CA PHE A 292 -2.28 2.68 20.27
C PHE A 292 -2.50 2.98 21.75
N ILE A 293 -3.00 4.17 22.10
CA ILE A 293 -3.31 4.58 23.48
C ILE A 293 -4.38 3.68 24.07
N MET A 294 -5.46 3.39 23.34
CA MET A 294 -6.53 2.51 23.80
C MET A 294 -6.06 1.08 24.04
N MET A 295 -5.12 0.59 23.24
CA MET A 295 -4.51 -0.74 23.41
C MET A 295 -3.41 -0.77 24.47
N SER A 296 -2.91 0.37 24.93
CA SER A 296 -1.90 0.46 25.98
C SER A 296 -2.51 0.10 27.33
N ARG A 297 -1.78 -0.71 28.11
CA ARG A 297 -2.18 -1.03 29.51
C ARG A 297 -1.56 -0.08 30.53
N ASN A 298 -0.82 0.93 30.08
CA ASN A 298 -0.15 1.89 30.96
C ASN A 298 -0.97 3.16 31.08
N ILE A 299 -1.58 3.38 32.26
CA ILE A 299 -2.45 4.51 32.53
C ILE A 299 -1.74 5.85 32.35
N LYS A 300 -0.43 5.94 32.63
CA LYS A 300 0.37 7.16 32.42
C LYS A 300 0.52 7.48 30.93
N MET A 301 0.73 6.45 30.10
CA MET A 301 0.77 6.61 28.64
C MET A 301 -0.59 7.00 28.08
N ILE A 302 -1.67 6.40 28.60
CA ILE A 302 -3.04 6.77 28.23
C ILE A 302 -3.29 8.25 28.54
N GLY A 303 -3.01 8.68 29.76
CA GLY A 303 -3.21 10.08 30.18
C GLY A 303 -2.40 11.08 29.36
N ALA A 304 -1.09 10.82 29.18
CA ALA A 304 -0.22 11.67 28.36
C ALA A 304 -0.65 11.71 26.88
N GLY A 305 -1.04 10.57 26.31
CA GLY A 305 -1.49 10.49 24.93
C GLY A 305 -2.82 11.22 24.69
N VAL A 306 -3.80 11.01 25.56
CA VAL A 306 -5.08 11.74 25.52
C VAL A 306 -4.86 13.24 25.65
N PHE A 307 -3.99 13.66 26.59
CA PHE A 307 -3.63 15.07 26.75
C PHE A 307 -3.03 15.65 25.46
N LEU A 308 -2.07 14.97 24.83
CA LEU A 308 -1.46 15.41 23.57
C LEU A 308 -2.45 15.50 22.41
N ILE A 309 -3.37 14.54 22.30
CA ILE A 309 -4.42 14.54 21.27
C ILE A 309 -5.36 15.73 21.47
N ILE A 310 -5.81 15.95 22.71
CA ILE A 310 -6.69 17.09 23.06
C ILE A 310 -5.96 18.42 22.82
N ALA A 311 -4.70 18.54 23.25
CA ALA A 311 -3.90 19.74 23.04
C ALA A 311 -3.71 20.04 21.55
N ALA A 312 -3.41 19.03 20.71
CA ALA A 312 -3.31 19.18 19.26
C ALA A 312 -4.66 19.61 18.63
N PHE A 313 -5.76 19.03 19.07
CA PHE A 313 -7.10 19.41 18.62
C PHE A 313 -7.43 20.85 18.99
N ILE A 314 -7.19 21.25 20.25
CA ILE A 314 -7.39 22.64 20.72
C ILE A 314 -6.51 23.61 19.93
N PHE A 315 -5.23 23.27 19.74
CA PHE A 315 -4.31 24.08 18.95
C PHE A 315 -4.80 24.29 17.51
N LEU A 316 -5.25 23.23 16.84
CA LEU A 316 -5.70 23.33 15.46
C LEU A 316 -7.07 24.02 15.31
N LYS A 317 -8.00 23.81 16.25
CA LYS A 317 -9.37 24.32 16.12
C LYS A 317 -9.58 25.69 16.74
N PHE A 318 -8.97 25.97 17.90
CA PHE A 318 -9.32 27.13 18.73
C PHE A 318 -8.22 28.20 18.82
N THR A 319 -6.98 27.95 18.30
CA THR A 319 -5.95 28.97 18.32
C THR A 319 -5.70 29.59 16.96
N THR A 320 -5.11 30.78 16.91
CA THR A 320 -4.70 31.48 15.69
C THR A 320 -3.16 31.46 15.48
N ILE A 321 -2.42 30.83 16.40
CA ILE A 321 -0.96 30.76 16.40
C ILE A 321 -0.46 30.08 15.13
N GLY A 322 0.45 30.72 14.38
CA GLY A 322 1.06 30.16 13.16
C GLY A 322 0.19 30.28 11.89
N GLN A 323 -0.84 31.14 11.86
CA GLN A 323 -1.67 31.34 10.66
C GLN A 323 -0.89 31.87 9.43
N GLY A 324 0.26 32.50 9.61
CA GLY A 324 1.15 32.89 8.53
C GLY A 324 1.77 31.67 7.80
N ASN A 325 1.87 30.52 8.49
CA ASN A 325 2.37 29.29 7.87
C ASN A 325 1.26 28.58 7.08
N SER A 326 1.47 28.38 5.78
CA SER A 326 0.51 27.73 4.88
C SER A 326 0.13 26.31 5.31
N ILE A 327 1.05 25.55 5.93
CA ILE A 327 0.84 24.19 6.41
C ILE A 327 -0.14 24.20 7.58
N ILE A 328 0.09 25.07 8.60
CA ILE A 328 -0.79 25.16 9.77
C ILE A 328 -2.16 25.69 9.39
N ARG A 329 -2.23 26.72 8.54
CA ARG A 329 -3.49 27.26 8.04
C ARG A 329 -4.30 26.19 7.32
N ARG A 330 -3.64 25.33 6.54
CA ARG A 330 -4.27 24.24 5.82
C ARG A 330 -4.73 23.11 6.75
N ALA A 331 -3.94 22.76 7.76
CA ALA A 331 -4.36 21.80 8.78
C ALA A 331 -5.63 22.26 9.50
N ARG A 332 -5.71 23.53 9.82
CA ARG A 332 -6.90 24.14 10.45
C ARG A 332 -8.14 24.13 9.58
N SER A 333 -7.98 24.31 8.27
CA SER A 333 -9.11 24.28 7.34
C SER A 333 -9.83 22.92 7.30
N ALA A 334 -9.21 21.84 7.85
CA ALA A 334 -9.87 20.55 8.02
C ALA A 334 -11.07 20.60 8.98
N PHE A 335 -11.11 21.57 9.88
CA PHE A 335 -12.20 21.77 10.84
C PHE A 335 -13.23 22.82 10.40
N ASN A 336 -13.07 23.40 9.20
CA ASN A 336 -14.01 24.38 8.67
C ASN A 336 -15.07 23.68 7.81
N THR A 337 -16.31 23.63 8.31
CA THR A 337 -17.46 23.05 7.59
C THR A 337 -17.90 23.85 6.38
N ASN A 338 -17.57 25.16 6.34
CA ASN A 338 -17.90 26.04 5.22
C ASN A 338 -16.83 26.01 4.11
N ASP A 339 -15.85 25.12 4.18
CA ASP A 339 -14.83 24.97 3.14
C ASP A 339 -15.48 24.55 1.81
N PRO A 340 -15.21 25.26 0.70
CA PRO A 340 -15.83 24.97 -0.60
C PRO A 340 -15.65 23.52 -1.06
N SER A 341 -14.45 22.92 -0.82
CA SER A 341 -14.21 21.53 -1.19
C SER A 341 -15.04 20.53 -0.37
N PHE A 342 -15.37 20.89 0.88
CA PHE A 342 -16.24 20.06 1.72
C PHE A 342 -17.70 20.16 1.24
N GLN A 343 -18.16 21.36 0.91
CA GLN A 343 -19.52 21.59 0.39
C GLN A 343 -19.76 20.87 -0.94
N VAL A 344 -18.79 20.91 -1.85
CA VAL A 344 -18.86 20.16 -3.12
C VAL A 344 -19.02 18.64 -2.87
N ARG A 345 -18.30 18.08 -1.89
CA ARG A 345 -18.45 16.65 -1.54
C ARG A 345 -19.83 16.33 -1.00
N LEU A 346 -20.38 17.18 -0.15
CA LEU A 346 -21.75 16.99 0.36
C LEU A 346 -22.78 17.04 -0.77
N ALA A 347 -22.63 17.98 -1.69
CA ALA A 347 -23.49 18.08 -2.87
C ALA A 347 -23.38 16.84 -3.78
N ASN A 348 -22.15 16.33 -4.03
CA ASN A 348 -21.93 15.10 -4.78
C ASN A 348 -22.59 13.89 -4.07
N GLN A 349 -22.43 13.77 -2.76
CA GLN A 349 -23.03 12.69 -1.99
C GLN A 349 -24.57 12.76 -1.98
N ALA A 350 -25.17 13.96 -1.97
CA ALA A 350 -26.61 14.12 -2.08
C ALA A 350 -27.14 13.60 -3.43
N LYS A 351 -26.48 14.02 -4.53
CA LYS A 351 -26.83 13.52 -5.87
C LYS A 351 -26.65 12.01 -6.02
N LEU A 352 -25.54 11.46 -5.48
CA LEU A 352 -25.31 10.02 -5.49
C LEU A 352 -26.38 9.27 -4.69
N ARG A 353 -26.86 9.85 -3.57
CA ARG A 353 -27.93 9.23 -2.76
C ARG A 353 -29.24 9.10 -3.54
N GLU A 354 -29.59 10.09 -4.32
CA GLU A 354 -30.78 10.04 -5.20
C GLU A 354 -30.64 8.93 -6.27
N LEU A 355 -29.47 8.84 -6.93
CA LEU A 355 -29.22 7.85 -7.99
C LEU A 355 -29.07 6.42 -7.47
N MET A 356 -28.79 6.26 -6.17
CA MET A 356 -28.55 4.96 -5.54
C MET A 356 -29.73 4.47 -4.69
N ALA A 357 -30.84 5.22 -4.64
CA ALA A 357 -31.96 4.95 -3.73
C ALA A 357 -32.60 3.56 -3.98
N ASP A 358 -32.67 3.15 -5.23
CA ASP A 358 -33.25 1.88 -5.71
C ASP A 358 -32.23 0.78 -5.97
N LYS A 359 -30.93 0.97 -5.63
CA LYS A 359 -29.82 0.09 -5.94
C LYS A 359 -29.15 -0.50 -4.68
N PRO A 360 -29.80 -1.46 -4.00
CA PRO A 360 -29.25 -2.01 -2.75
C PRO A 360 -27.93 -2.75 -2.95
N PHE A 361 -27.65 -3.30 -4.13
CA PHE A 361 -26.39 -3.95 -4.51
C PHE A 361 -25.45 -3.04 -5.29
N GLY A 362 -25.79 -1.76 -5.48
CA GLY A 362 -24.95 -0.80 -6.18
C GLY A 362 -25.16 -0.79 -7.69
N ALA A 363 -24.31 -0.04 -8.38
CA ALA A 363 -24.32 0.07 -9.84
C ALA A 363 -23.38 -0.95 -10.52
N GLY A 364 -22.77 -1.84 -9.73
CA GLY A 364 -21.79 -2.81 -10.20
C GLY A 364 -20.35 -2.27 -10.14
N LEU A 365 -19.40 -3.18 -10.04
CA LEU A 365 -17.96 -2.87 -9.95
C LEU A 365 -17.48 -2.16 -11.23
N GLY A 366 -16.70 -1.11 -11.06
CA GLY A 366 -16.16 -0.31 -12.16
C GLY A 366 -17.08 0.81 -12.65
N HIS A 367 -18.24 0.99 -12.02
CA HIS A 367 -19.20 2.05 -12.33
C HIS A 367 -19.12 3.24 -11.36
N GLY A 368 -18.16 3.23 -10.42
CA GLY A 368 -17.86 4.33 -9.50
C GLY A 368 -16.60 5.09 -9.87
N GLY A 369 -16.56 6.41 -9.55
CA GLY A 369 -15.39 7.24 -9.67
C GLY A 369 -14.77 7.35 -11.07
N GLY A 370 -13.43 7.35 -11.14
CA GLY A 370 -12.71 7.53 -12.40
C GLY A 370 -12.90 6.40 -13.42
N LYS A 371 -13.11 5.17 -12.96
CA LYS A 371 -13.32 4.02 -13.84
C LYS A 371 -14.66 4.08 -14.59
N ALA A 372 -15.68 4.66 -13.98
CA ALA A 372 -16.96 4.86 -14.63
C ALA A 372 -16.84 5.68 -15.93
N LYS A 373 -15.94 6.68 -15.96
CA LYS A 373 -15.69 7.46 -17.18
C LYS A 373 -15.14 6.63 -18.34
N THR A 374 -14.41 5.55 -18.03
CA THR A 374 -13.83 4.66 -19.05
C THR A 374 -14.81 3.58 -19.48
N PHE A 375 -15.52 2.96 -18.54
CA PHE A 375 -16.31 1.76 -18.79
C PHE A 375 -17.81 2.01 -18.93
N ALA A 376 -18.31 3.15 -18.44
CA ALA A 376 -19.71 3.57 -18.53
C ALA A 376 -19.81 5.11 -18.72
N PRO A 377 -19.22 5.68 -19.79
CA PRO A 377 -19.11 7.14 -19.96
C PRO A 377 -20.46 7.87 -20.02
N ASN A 378 -21.49 7.19 -20.49
CA ASN A 378 -22.85 7.75 -20.63
C ASN A 378 -23.71 7.60 -19.36
N ALA A 379 -23.22 6.89 -18.34
CA ALA A 379 -23.97 6.73 -17.11
C ALA A 379 -23.93 8.04 -16.28
N ALA A 380 -25.04 8.41 -15.65
CA ALA A 380 -25.12 9.60 -14.78
C ALA A 380 -24.06 9.56 -13.65
N LEU A 381 -23.77 8.36 -13.13
CA LEU A 381 -22.75 8.14 -12.10
C LEU A 381 -21.33 8.48 -12.56
N SER A 382 -21.03 8.41 -13.86
CA SER A 382 -19.70 8.75 -14.40
C SER A 382 -19.36 10.24 -14.27
N GLN A 383 -20.37 11.07 -14.16
CA GLN A 383 -20.24 12.52 -14.07
C GLN A 383 -20.08 13.02 -12.63
N ILE A 384 -20.34 12.18 -11.64
CA ILE A 384 -20.31 12.56 -10.23
C ILE A 384 -19.09 11.92 -9.54
N PRO A 385 -18.11 12.71 -9.07
CA PRO A 385 -16.98 12.18 -8.30
C PRO A 385 -17.43 11.52 -7.00
N THR A 386 -16.87 10.37 -6.68
CA THR A 386 -17.16 9.66 -5.42
C THR A 386 -16.42 10.23 -4.22
N ASP A 387 -15.37 11.02 -4.45
CA ASP A 387 -14.58 11.78 -3.45
C ASP A 387 -13.98 10.98 -2.28
N SER A 388 -14.43 9.76 -2.01
CA SER A 388 -13.87 8.88 -0.98
C SER A 388 -13.99 7.41 -1.36
N TRP A 389 -13.10 6.59 -0.78
CA TRP A 389 -13.13 5.13 -0.97
C TRP A 389 -14.46 4.52 -0.51
N PHE A 390 -14.97 4.91 0.65
CA PHE A 390 -16.22 4.37 1.17
C PHE A 390 -17.42 4.73 0.28
N VAL A 391 -17.46 5.95 -0.25
CA VAL A 391 -18.50 6.36 -1.21
C VAL A 391 -18.36 5.57 -2.51
N MET A 392 -17.14 5.32 -2.99
CA MET A 392 -16.92 4.50 -4.17
C MET A 392 -17.39 3.06 -3.95
N VAL A 393 -17.02 2.43 -2.83
CA VAL A 393 -17.48 1.09 -2.49
C VAL A 393 -19.02 1.05 -2.41
N TRP A 394 -19.63 2.05 -1.76
CA TRP A 394 -21.08 2.14 -1.69
C TRP A 394 -21.74 2.28 -3.07
N VAL A 395 -21.22 3.12 -3.95
CA VAL A 395 -21.75 3.28 -5.31
C VAL A 395 -21.61 1.99 -6.12
N GLU A 396 -20.48 1.30 -6.01
CA GLU A 396 -20.21 0.09 -6.78
C GLU A 396 -20.92 -1.16 -6.23
N THR A 397 -21.06 -1.28 -4.90
CA THR A 397 -21.52 -2.51 -4.24
C THR A 397 -22.78 -2.32 -3.40
N GLY A 398 -23.38 -1.14 -3.44
CA GLY A 398 -24.61 -0.80 -2.71
C GLY A 398 -24.47 -0.75 -1.20
N VAL A 399 -25.63 -0.66 -0.53
CA VAL A 399 -25.69 -0.65 0.93
C VAL A 399 -25.24 -1.99 1.52
N VAL A 400 -25.53 -3.10 0.83
CA VAL A 400 -25.11 -4.44 1.25
C VAL A 400 -23.60 -4.57 1.25
N GLY A 401 -22.94 -4.17 0.15
CA GLY A 401 -21.49 -4.26 0.03
C GLY A 401 -20.75 -3.32 0.98
N ILE A 402 -21.22 -2.09 1.17
CA ILE A 402 -20.57 -1.16 2.12
C ILE A 402 -20.69 -1.63 3.56
N LEU A 403 -21.82 -2.16 3.98
CA LEU A 403 -21.98 -2.73 5.33
C LEU A 403 -21.10 -3.95 5.53
N LEU A 404 -21.01 -4.84 4.54
CA LEU A 404 -20.09 -5.98 4.56
C LEU A 404 -18.65 -5.50 4.66
N HIS A 405 -18.24 -4.53 3.84
CA HIS A 405 -16.88 -3.97 3.85
C HIS A 405 -16.51 -3.35 5.19
N ILE A 406 -17.39 -2.52 5.76
CA ILE A 406 -17.20 -1.93 7.09
C ILE A 406 -17.13 -3.04 8.15
N GLY A 407 -18.02 -4.04 8.10
CA GLY A 407 -18.00 -5.18 9.01
C GLY A 407 -16.68 -5.94 8.99
N ILE A 408 -16.10 -6.15 7.80
CA ILE A 408 -14.79 -6.78 7.61
C ILE A 408 -13.68 -5.92 8.25
N LEU A 409 -13.68 -4.61 7.99
CA LEU A 409 -12.68 -3.71 8.58
C LEU A 409 -12.75 -3.69 10.10
N LEU A 410 -13.97 -3.65 10.66
CA LEU A 410 -14.19 -3.72 12.10
C LEU A 410 -13.74 -5.07 12.69
N TYR A 411 -14.01 -6.18 12.00
CA TYR A 411 -13.54 -7.51 12.39
C TYR A 411 -12.01 -7.54 12.44
N ILE A 412 -11.32 -7.05 11.42
CA ILE A 412 -9.86 -7.01 11.34
C ILE A 412 -9.30 -6.19 12.52
N LEU A 413 -9.86 -5.00 12.76
CA LEU A 413 -9.45 -4.12 13.84
C LEU A 413 -9.69 -4.77 15.22
N ALA A 414 -10.88 -5.30 15.47
CA ALA A 414 -11.24 -5.94 16.73
C ALA A 414 -10.38 -7.19 16.98
N ARG A 415 -10.18 -8.02 15.95
CA ARG A 415 -9.36 -9.24 16.06
C ARG A 415 -7.89 -8.89 16.31
N GLY A 416 -7.36 -7.90 15.59
CA GLY A 416 -5.99 -7.39 15.80
C GLY A 416 -5.81 -6.85 17.22
N ALA A 417 -6.70 -5.98 17.67
CA ALA A 417 -6.69 -5.44 19.03
C ALA A 417 -6.78 -6.56 20.10
N TYR A 418 -7.67 -7.52 19.91
CA TYR A 418 -7.79 -8.67 20.81
C TYR A 418 -6.47 -9.46 20.91
N LEU A 419 -5.83 -9.73 19.78
CA LEU A 419 -4.55 -10.48 19.77
C LEU A 419 -3.46 -9.68 20.46
N VAL A 420 -3.32 -8.41 20.18
CA VAL A 420 -2.30 -7.52 20.76
C VAL A 420 -2.52 -7.37 22.27
N VAL A 421 -3.76 -7.13 22.71
CA VAL A 421 -4.05 -6.85 24.12
C VAL A 421 -4.04 -8.12 24.97
N PHE A 422 -4.61 -9.23 24.49
CA PHE A 422 -4.88 -10.39 25.33
C PHE A 422 -4.00 -11.60 25.06
N LYS A 423 -3.49 -11.78 23.81
CA LYS A 423 -2.75 -12.98 23.43
C LYS A 423 -1.23 -12.77 23.39
N LEU A 424 -0.75 -11.62 22.96
CA LEU A 424 0.68 -11.34 22.89
C LEU A 424 1.24 -11.02 24.29
N ARG A 425 2.08 -11.93 24.83
CA ARG A 425 2.76 -11.74 26.12
C ARG A 425 4.07 -10.96 25.99
N ASN A 426 4.75 -11.08 24.85
CA ASN A 426 6.02 -10.39 24.61
C ASN A 426 5.79 -8.90 24.33
N THR A 427 6.35 -8.05 25.19
CA THR A 427 6.20 -6.59 25.11
C THR A 427 6.76 -6.00 23.80
N GLN A 428 7.84 -6.58 23.26
CA GLN A 428 8.39 -6.12 21.98
C GLN A 428 7.45 -6.44 20.82
N LEU A 429 6.86 -7.64 20.80
CA LEU A 429 5.89 -8.04 19.76
C LEU A 429 4.60 -7.22 19.81
N ARG A 430 4.23 -6.65 20.96
CA ARG A 430 3.08 -5.76 21.07
C ARG A 430 3.30 -4.41 20.40
N GLY A 431 4.52 -3.97 20.29
CA GLY A 431 4.88 -2.68 19.73
C GLY A 431 5.10 -2.70 18.21
N PHE A 432 5.25 -3.88 17.65
CA PHE A 432 5.36 -4.12 16.21
C PHE A 432 4.02 -4.62 15.64
#